data_d3f1940c7e5419e24d47a2911d272942
#
_entry.id   d3f1940c7e5419e24d47a2911d272942
#
_cell.length_a   1.000
_cell.length_b   1.000
_cell.length_c   1.000
_cell.angle_alpha   90.00
_cell.angle_beta   90.00
_cell.angle_gamma   90.00
#
_symmetry.space_group_name_H-M   'P 1'
#
loop_
_entity.id
_entity.type
_entity.pdbx_description
1 polymer ?
#
loop_
_entity_poly.entity_id
_entity_poly.type
_entity_poly.pdbx_seq_one_letter_code
_entity_poly.pdbx_strand_id
1 'polypeptide(L)'
;MKHIQVKRHDGNYFYKATDVFSEGIASDIATEAYEWISNNRKPITSEVYPPETCRASYKLLKDTPFWSVFYAEIKKHIAKYCEVTGIDSSLVSIDESWMTKVDDIEIPGKHSRDSLRRRLKQNNTFGNMHSHEHNQIGIVYYAKNPDPKFGTLIKLSENKIFKNDGEVNSLLIFNPQLYHTAVYPTLEDIQNNGERITIVLDCIMEESNQENQTED
;
A
#
# COMPACT_ATOMS: atom_id res chain seq x y z
N MET A 1 -9.69 9.92 -17.35
CA MET A 1 -9.85 8.63 -18.11
C MET A 1 -8.93 7.63 -17.45
N LYS A 2 -9.46 6.52 -16.93
CA LYS A 2 -8.66 5.50 -16.22
C LYS A 2 -7.63 4.91 -17.16
N HIS A 3 -6.35 5.02 -16.83
CA HIS A 3 -5.27 4.38 -17.58
C HIS A 3 -4.80 3.14 -16.82
N ILE A 4 -4.85 2.00 -17.49
CA ILE A 4 -4.39 0.73 -16.96
C ILE A 4 -3.14 0.33 -17.73
N GLN A 5 -2.07 0.01 -16.99
CA GLN A 5 -0.84 -0.53 -17.54
C GLN A 5 -0.51 -1.85 -16.86
N VAL A 6 -0.23 -2.87 -17.66
CA VAL A 6 0.31 -4.13 -17.16
C VAL A 6 1.72 -4.29 -17.72
N LYS A 7 2.70 -4.42 -16.82
CA LYS A 7 4.10 -4.67 -17.18
C LYS A 7 4.49 -6.05 -16.69
N ARG A 8 5.20 -6.80 -17.53
CA ARG A 8 5.81 -8.08 -17.15
C ARG A 8 7.32 -7.93 -17.11
N HIS A 9 7.92 -8.25 -15.97
CA HIS A 9 9.36 -8.25 -15.77
C HIS A 9 9.79 -9.56 -15.10
N ASP A 10 10.66 -10.31 -15.75
CA ASP A 10 11.23 -11.55 -15.23
C ASP A 10 10.16 -12.53 -14.69
N GLY A 11 9.05 -12.68 -15.42
CA GLY A 11 7.92 -13.52 -15.04
C GLY A 11 6.91 -12.87 -14.10
N ASN A 12 7.25 -11.75 -13.47
CA ASN A 12 6.36 -11.07 -12.53
C ASN A 12 5.50 -10.02 -13.23
N TYR A 13 4.25 -9.91 -12.82
CA TYR A 13 3.29 -8.94 -13.33
C TYR A 13 3.16 -7.76 -12.37
N PHE A 14 3.13 -6.56 -12.95
CA PHE A 14 2.90 -5.30 -12.25
C PHE A 14 1.73 -4.61 -12.92
N TYR A 15 0.64 -4.46 -12.19
CA TYR A 15 -0.56 -3.79 -12.65
C TYR A 15 -0.62 -2.40 -12.04
N LYS A 16 -0.67 -1.37 -12.86
CA LYS A 16 -0.86 0.01 -12.43
C LYS A 16 -2.14 0.57 -13.02
N ALA A 17 -2.95 1.22 -12.21
CA ALA A 17 -4.08 2.04 -12.63
C ALA A 17 -3.92 3.47 -12.13
N THR A 18 -4.25 4.47 -12.94
CA THR A 18 -4.37 5.88 -12.56
C THR A 18 -5.81 6.34 -12.69
N ASP A 19 -6.16 7.44 -12.03
CA ASP A 19 -7.54 7.94 -11.94
C ASP A 19 -8.51 6.85 -11.47
N VAL A 20 -8.12 6.13 -10.41
CA VAL A 20 -8.88 4.98 -9.89
C VAL A 20 -10.28 5.40 -9.49
N PHE A 21 -10.41 6.56 -8.86
CA PHE A 21 -11.68 7.18 -8.48
C PHE A 21 -11.89 8.49 -9.23
N SER A 22 -13.11 9.02 -9.21
CA SER A 22 -13.34 10.42 -9.57
C SER A 22 -12.63 11.34 -8.59
N GLU A 23 -12.30 12.56 -8.99
CA GLU A 23 -11.56 13.52 -8.17
C GLU A 23 -12.23 13.76 -6.82
N GLY A 24 -13.56 13.91 -6.77
CA GLY A 24 -14.31 14.09 -5.53
C GLY A 24 -14.16 12.88 -4.59
N ILE A 25 -14.38 11.67 -5.10
CA ILE A 25 -14.25 10.44 -4.30
C ILE A 25 -12.80 10.25 -3.83
N ALA A 26 -11.80 10.51 -4.67
CA ALA A 26 -10.40 10.41 -4.29
C ALA A 26 -10.04 11.40 -3.17
N SER A 27 -10.56 12.62 -3.24
CA SER A 27 -10.40 13.66 -2.21
C SER A 27 -11.06 13.25 -0.89
N ASP A 28 -12.27 12.70 -0.94
CA ASP A 28 -12.99 12.23 0.24
C ASP A 28 -12.22 11.08 0.92
N ILE A 29 -11.77 10.07 0.15
CA ILE A 29 -10.96 8.95 0.67
C ILE A 29 -9.68 9.48 1.33
N ALA A 30 -9.00 10.44 0.70
CA ALA A 30 -7.76 11.00 1.23
C ALA A 30 -8.00 11.76 2.55
N THR A 31 -9.09 12.52 2.64
CA THR A 31 -9.48 13.28 3.83
C THR A 31 -9.87 12.36 4.96
N GLU A 32 -10.75 11.40 4.70
CA GLU A 32 -11.20 10.43 5.71
C GLU A 32 -10.04 9.54 6.20
N ALA A 33 -9.13 9.11 5.30
CA ALA A 33 -7.94 8.38 5.68
C ALA A 33 -7.03 9.21 6.59
N TYR A 34 -6.86 10.50 6.28
CA TYR A 34 -6.09 11.41 7.12
C TYR A 34 -6.69 11.55 8.52
N GLU A 35 -7.99 11.80 8.60
CA GLU A 35 -8.72 11.95 9.87
C GLU A 35 -8.69 10.65 10.68
N TRP A 36 -8.95 9.51 10.03
CA TRP A 36 -8.91 8.20 10.66
C TRP A 36 -7.55 7.90 11.29
N ILE A 37 -6.46 8.07 10.55
CA ILE A 37 -5.11 7.86 11.06
C ILE A 37 -4.84 8.82 12.22
N SER A 38 -5.22 10.08 12.10
CA SER A 38 -4.96 11.10 13.12
C SER A 38 -5.69 10.81 14.44
N ASN A 39 -6.91 10.29 14.34
CA ASN A 39 -7.76 9.97 15.51
C ASN A 39 -7.43 8.60 16.13
N ASN A 40 -6.88 7.67 15.35
CA ASN A 40 -6.63 6.29 15.77
C ASN A 40 -5.14 5.95 15.86
N ARG A 41 -4.27 6.95 15.93
CA ARG A 41 -2.83 6.75 16.08
C ARG A 41 -2.52 5.89 17.29
N LYS A 42 -1.97 4.70 17.05
CA LYS A 42 -1.30 3.92 18.08
C LYS A 42 0.19 4.17 17.94
N PRO A 43 0.90 4.51 19.03
CA PRO A 43 2.34 4.60 18.99
C PRO A 43 2.89 3.23 18.57
N ILE A 44 3.60 3.19 17.45
CA ILE A 44 4.28 1.99 17.00
C ILE A 44 5.53 1.85 17.85
N THR A 45 5.59 0.80 18.64
CA THR A 45 6.69 0.52 19.56
C THR A 45 7.88 -0.14 18.87
N SER A 46 7.78 -0.52 17.59
CA SER A 46 8.87 -1.16 16.87
C SER A 46 9.75 -0.15 16.13
N GLU A 47 11.07 -0.32 16.26
CA GLU A 47 12.07 0.50 15.56
C GLU A 47 12.05 0.33 14.02
N VAL A 48 11.27 -0.61 13.51
CA VAL A 48 11.23 -1.00 12.09
C VAL A 48 10.36 -0.09 11.24
N TYR A 49 9.36 0.57 11.83
CA TYR A 49 8.42 1.44 11.12
C TYR A 49 8.65 2.91 11.44
N PRO A 50 8.42 3.82 10.47
CA PRO A 50 8.40 5.24 10.78
C PRO A 50 7.38 5.51 11.89
N PRO A 51 7.68 6.37 12.85
CA PRO A 51 6.80 6.65 14.00
C PRO A 51 5.43 7.23 13.61
N GLU A 52 5.31 7.75 12.41
CA GLU A 52 4.08 8.30 11.81
C GLU A 52 3.24 7.24 11.11
N THR A 53 3.69 5.99 11.10
CA THR A 53 2.95 4.91 10.45
C THR A 53 1.87 4.38 11.39
N CYS A 54 0.62 4.44 10.97
CA CYS A 54 -0.49 3.78 11.63
C CYS A 54 -0.88 2.56 10.80
N ARG A 55 -0.60 1.36 11.33
CA ARG A 55 -1.09 0.12 10.75
C ARG A 55 -2.44 -0.21 11.36
N ALA A 56 -3.47 -0.29 10.53
CA ALA A 56 -4.78 -0.77 10.93
C ALA A 56 -5.02 -2.16 10.34
N SER A 57 -5.57 -3.07 11.12
CA SER A 57 -5.98 -4.37 10.62
C SER A 57 -7.15 -4.24 9.62
N TYR A 58 -7.38 -5.28 8.80
CA TYR A 58 -8.53 -5.35 7.91
C TYR A 58 -9.86 -5.00 8.60
N LYS A 59 -10.05 -5.45 9.84
CA LYS A 59 -11.25 -5.15 10.63
C LYS A 59 -11.41 -3.65 10.89
N LEU A 60 -10.32 -2.95 11.17
CA LEU A 60 -10.34 -1.51 11.42
C LEU A 60 -10.63 -0.71 10.14
N LEU A 61 -10.01 -1.06 9.01
CA LEU A 61 -10.30 -0.38 7.74
C LEU A 61 -11.74 -0.63 7.27
N LYS A 62 -12.29 -1.80 7.55
CA LYS A 62 -13.69 -2.13 7.24
C LYS A 62 -14.68 -1.19 7.96
N ASP A 63 -14.28 -0.64 9.09
CA ASP A 63 -15.11 0.28 9.88
C ASP A 63 -14.94 1.75 9.44
N THR A 64 -14.07 2.03 8.47
CA THR A 64 -13.94 3.39 7.93
C THR A 64 -15.10 3.75 7.01
N PRO A 65 -15.56 5.02 7.01
CA PRO A 65 -16.67 5.44 6.17
C PRO A 65 -16.44 5.19 4.67
N PHE A 66 -15.22 5.35 4.19
CA PHE A 66 -14.87 5.16 2.78
C PHE A 66 -14.74 3.70 2.35
N TRP A 67 -14.69 2.73 3.28
CA TRP A 67 -14.33 1.35 2.97
C TRP A 67 -15.17 0.70 1.87
N SER A 68 -16.48 0.85 1.95
CA SER A 68 -17.39 0.19 0.99
C SER A 68 -17.17 0.66 -0.45
N VAL A 69 -17.00 1.96 -0.65
CA VAL A 69 -16.74 2.57 -1.96
C VAL A 69 -15.34 2.20 -2.44
N PHE A 70 -14.36 2.31 -1.55
CA PHE A 70 -12.97 1.97 -1.82
C PHE A 70 -12.83 0.50 -2.25
N TYR A 71 -13.32 -0.42 -1.42
CA TYR A 71 -13.19 -1.85 -1.68
C TYR A 71 -13.94 -2.31 -2.94
N ALA A 72 -15.12 -1.77 -3.19
CA ALA A 72 -15.88 -2.10 -4.40
C ALA A 72 -15.11 -1.77 -5.69
N GLU A 73 -14.35 -0.68 -5.71
CA GLU A 73 -13.51 -0.33 -6.86
C GLU A 73 -12.24 -1.17 -6.92
N ILE A 74 -11.55 -1.34 -5.78
CA ILE A 74 -10.31 -2.14 -5.71
C ILE A 74 -10.56 -3.59 -6.15
N LYS A 75 -11.69 -4.17 -5.76
CA LYS A 75 -12.07 -5.53 -6.16
C LYS A 75 -12.13 -5.70 -7.69
N LYS A 76 -12.54 -4.68 -8.44
CA LYS A 76 -12.53 -4.72 -9.90
C LYS A 76 -11.10 -4.77 -10.48
N HIS A 77 -10.16 -4.06 -9.83
CA HIS A 77 -8.75 -4.07 -10.21
C HIS A 77 -8.08 -5.39 -9.84
N ILE A 78 -8.42 -5.98 -8.68
CA ILE A 78 -7.98 -7.33 -8.30
C ILE A 78 -8.42 -8.34 -9.36
N ALA A 79 -9.69 -8.33 -9.77
CA ALA A 79 -10.19 -9.25 -10.78
C ALA A 79 -9.42 -9.14 -12.11
N LYS A 80 -9.11 -7.91 -12.55
CA LYS A 80 -8.30 -7.68 -13.77
C LYS A 80 -6.85 -8.15 -13.62
N TYR A 81 -6.26 -7.97 -12.45
CA TYR A 81 -4.92 -8.51 -12.16
C TYR A 81 -4.93 -10.03 -12.20
N CYS A 82 -5.93 -10.66 -11.60
CA CYS A 82 -6.11 -12.10 -11.58
C CYS A 82 -6.30 -12.68 -13.02
N GLU A 83 -7.09 -12.02 -13.85
CA GLU A 83 -7.26 -12.37 -15.27
C GLU A 83 -5.91 -12.42 -16.00
N VAL A 84 -5.05 -11.43 -15.79
CA VAL A 84 -3.73 -11.34 -16.44
C VAL A 84 -2.74 -12.37 -15.90
N THR A 85 -2.82 -12.67 -14.60
CA THR A 85 -1.88 -13.58 -13.93
C THR A 85 -2.32 -15.04 -13.95
N GLY A 86 -3.57 -15.32 -14.35
CA GLY A 86 -4.16 -16.67 -14.32
C GLY A 86 -4.58 -17.12 -12.91
N ILE A 87 -4.71 -16.19 -11.97
CA ILE A 87 -5.22 -16.46 -10.62
C ILE A 87 -6.75 -16.49 -10.67
N ASP A 88 -7.35 -17.45 -9.98
CA ASP A 88 -8.81 -17.46 -9.80
C ASP A 88 -9.21 -16.37 -8.78
N SER A 89 -9.87 -15.33 -9.27
CA SER A 89 -10.27 -14.21 -8.42
C SER A 89 -11.35 -14.56 -7.39
N SER A 90 -12.05 -15.67 -7.55
CA SER A 90 -13.05 -16.14 -6.58
C SER A 90 -12.42 -16.68 -5.30
N LEU A 91 -11.16 -17.09 -5.36
CA LEU A 91 -10.38 -17.59 -4.23
C LEU A 91 -9.61 -16.48 -3.50
N VAL A 92 -9.64 -15.25 -4.00
CA VAL A 92 -8.88 -14.15 -3.41
C VAL A 92 -9.66 -13.46 -2.30
N SER A 93 -9.09 -13.48 -1.10
CA SER A 93 -9.60 -12.74 0.06
C SER A 93 -8.55 -11.78 0.62
N ILE A 94 -9.02 -10.72 1.31
CA ILE A 94 -8.11 -9.80 2.00
C ILE A 94 -7.70 -10.42 3.33
N ASP A 95 -6.41 -10.60 3.51
CA ASP A 95 -5.79 -11.06 4.76
C ASP A 95 -5.55 -9.89 5.71
N GLU A 96 -4.78 -8.91 5.25
CA GLU A 96 -4.47 -7.71 6.02
C GLU A 96 -4.72 -6.43 5.23
N SER A 97 -5.03 -5.36 5.95
CA SER A 97 -5.09 -4.02 5.39
C SER A 97 -4.60 -2.99 6.40
N TRP A 98 -3.91 -1.98 5.92
CA TRP A 98 -3.42 -0.89 6.77
C TRP A 98 -3.26 0.41 5.98
N MET A 99 -3.15 1.50 6.72
CA MET A 99 -2.82 2.81 6.17
C MET A 99 -1.48 3.27 6.72
N THR A 100 -0.70 3.94 5.90
CA THR A 100 0.51 4.63 6.34
C THR A 100 0.38 6.11 6.06
N LYS A 101 0.81 6.92 7.03
CA LYS A 101 0.88 8.37 6.89
C LYS A 101 2.29 8.82 7.26
N VAL A 102 2.86 9.68 6.43
CA VAL A 102 4.13 10.35 6.70
C VAL A 102 3.85 11.84 6.66
N ASP A 103 3.96 12.50 7.80
CA ASP A 103 3.75 13.94 7.97
C ASP A 103 4.83 14.56 8.87
N ASP A 104 4.76 15.88 9.07
CA ASP A 104 5.66 16.63 9.94
C ASP A 104 5.13 16.84 11.37
N ILE A 105 3.97 16.25 11.68
CA ILE A 105 3.33 16.43 12.99
C ILE A 105 4.12 15.70 14.08
N GLU A 106 4.35 16.41 15.18
CA GLU A 106 4.97 15.82 16.37
C GLU A 106 4.07 14.77 17.01
N ILE A 107 4.59 13.54 17.12
CA ILE A 107 3.97 12.54 17.98
C ILE A 107 4.59 12.69 19.38
N PRO A 108 3.77 12.91 20.42
CA PRO A 108 4.28 12.93 21.78
C PRO A 108 4.85 11.57 22.15
N GLY A 109 6.17 11.46 22.28
CA GLY A 109 6.86 10.25 22.69
C GLY A 109 8.35 10.26 22.32
N LYS A 110 9.16 9.71 23.22
CA LYS A 110 10.62 9.85 23.27
C LYS A 110 11.41 9.34 22.05
N HIS A 111 10.78 8.64 21.10
CA HIS A 111 11.49 7.96 20.00
C HIS A 111 11.11 8.43 18.58
N SER A 112 10.08 9.27 18.45
CA SER A 112 9.47 9.49 17.15
C SER A 112 10.23 10.47 16.25
N ARG A 113 10.54 11.65 16.74
CA ARG A 113 11.15 12.72 15.92
C ARG A 113 12.63 12.49 15.60
N ASP A 114 13.38 11.96 16.54
CA ASP A 114 14.83 11.78 16.37
C ASP A 114 15.19 10.59 15.49
N SER A 115 14.36 9.56 15.46
CA SER A 115 14.57 8.40 14.56
C SER A 115 14.18 8.73 13.12
N LEU A 116 13.06 9.42 12.91
CA LEU A 116 12.68 9.89 11.59
C LEU A 116 13.69 10.95 11.07
N ARG A 117 14.00 11.95 11.89
CA ARG A 117 15.01 12.98 11.55
C ARG A 117 16.39 12.37 11.27
N ARG A 118 16.82 11.33 12.02
CA ARG A 118 18.06 10.61 11.71
C ARG A 118 17.99 9.88 10.37
N ARG A 119 16.90 9.17 10.09
CA ARG A 119 16.71 8.47 8.81
C ARG A 119 16.62 9.45 7.64
N LEU A 120 15.86 10.52 7.79
CA LEU A 120 15.74 11.57 6.76
C LEU A 120 17.06 12.33 6.56
N LYS A 121 17.83 12.61 7.64
CA LYS A 121 19.16 13.23 7.54
C LYS A 121 20.24 12.30 6.94
N GLN A 122 20.07 10.99 7.06
CA GLN A 122 21.00 10.01 6.47
C GLN A 122 20.73 9.75 4.99
N ASN A 123 19.85 10.51 4.34
CA ASN A 123 19.37 10.26 2.97
C ASN A 123 18.83 8.82 2.76
N ASN A 124 18.51 8.12 3.84
CA ASN A 124 17.96 6.79 3.77
C ASN A 124 16.44 6.88 3.57
N THR A 125 16.06 7.36 2.39
CA THR A 125 14.65 7.48 1.95
C THR A 125 14.03 6.12 1.65
N PHE A 126 14.82 5.05 1.74
CA PHE A 126 14.34 3.69 1.56
C PHE A 126 13.94 3.11 2.92
N GLY A 127 12.72 2.63 3.02
CA GLY A 127 12.32 1.76 4.12
C GLY A 127 13.12 0.44 4.07
N ASN A 128 12.98 -0.40 5.10
CA ASN A 128 13.58 -1.73 5.04
C ASN A 128 12.88 -2.56 3.96
N MET A 129 13.64 -3.07 3.00
CA MET A 129 13.10 -4.03 2.04
C MET A 129 12.64 -5.30 2.77
N HIS A 130 11.41 -5.69 2.53
CA HIS A 130 10.76 -6.84 3.12
C HIS A 130 9.87 -7.56 2.11
N SER A 131 9.40 -8.74 2.43
CA SER A 131 8.45 -9.52 1.64
C SER A 131 7.34 -10.04 2.55
N HIS A 132 6.21 -10.38 1.96
CA HIS A 132 5.07 -10.99 2.67
C HIS A 132 4.90 -12.42 2.14
N GLU A 133 5.52 -13.39 2.82
CA GLU A 133 5.71 -14.75 2.30
C GLU A 133 4.40 -15.53 2.08
N HIS A 134 3.36 -15.20 2.86
CA HIS A 134 2.07 -15.91 2.79
C HIS A 134 1.07 -15.26 1.83
N ASN A 135 1.33 -14.05 1.37
CA ASN A 135 0.41 -13.27 0.57
C ASN A 135 0.76 -13.38 -0.91
N GLN A 136 -0.24 -13.47 -1.77
CA GLN A 136 -0.07 -13.63 -3.22
C GLN A 136 -0.30 -12.33 -3.98
N ILE A 137 -1.08 -11.41 -3.42
CA ILE A 137 -1.41 -10.13 -4.06
C ILE A 137 -1.21 -9.02 -3.05
N GLY A 138 -0.28 -8.12 -3.35
CA GLY A 138 -0.06 -6.88 -2.62
C GLY A 138 -0.61 -5.70 -3.40
N ILE A 139 -1.28 -4.79 -2.73
CA ILE A 139 -1.96 -3.64 -3.31
C ILE A 139 -1.54 -2.39 -2.56
N VAL A 140 -1.12 -1.37 -3.29
CA VAL A 140 -0.79 -0.05 -2.75
C VAL A 140 -1.59 1.01 -3.48
N TYR A 141 -2.48 1.69 -2.79
CA TYR A 141 -3.20 2.87 -3.28
C TYR A 141 -2.59 4.14 -2.69
N TYR A 142 -2.29 5.11 -3.54
CA TYR A 142 -1.69 6.39 -3.15
C TYR A 142 -2.79 7.44 -3.00
N ALA A 143 -3.26 7.64 -1.76
CA ALA A 143 -4.31 8.61 -1.46
C ALA A 143 -3.80 10.05 -1.46
N LYS A 144 -2.59 10.27 -0.91
CA LYS A 144 -1.84 11.53 -0.95
C LYS A 144 -0.35 11.25 -1.17
N ASN A 145 0.31 12.10 -1.92
CA ASN A 145 1.74 11.99 -2.13
C ASN A 145 2.33 13.34 -2.56
N PRO A 146 3.34 13.88 -1.87
CA PRO A 146 3.92 15.17 -2.20
C PRO A 146 4.61 15.21 -3.57
N ASP A 147 5.09 14.06 -4.05
CA ASP A 147 5.73 13.92 -5.36
C ASP A 147 5.61 12.47 -5.82
N PRO A 148 5.28 12.19 -7.08
CA PRO A 148 5.21 10.83 -7.62
C PRO A 148 6.47 9.98 -7.41
N LYS A 149 7.65 10.60 -7.27
CA LYS A 149 8.91 9.90 -6.99
C LYS A 149 8.87 9.06 -5.70
N PHE A 150 7.97 9.39 -4.74
CA PHE A 150 7.79 8.67 -3.48
C PHE A 150 6.81 7.50 -3.63
N GLY A 151 7.14 6.60 -4.53
CA GLY A 151 6.34 5.42 -4.85
C GLY A 151 6.79 4.16 -4.11
N THR A 152 6.86 3.06 -4.84
CA THR A 152 7.27 1.74 -4.33
C THR A 152 8.41 1.19 -5.17
N LEU A 153 9.45 0.67 -4.51
CA LEU A 153 10.52 -0.07 -5.13
C LEU A 153 10.32 -1.56 -4.91
N ILE A 154 10.54 -2.35 -5.95
CA ILE A 154 10.42 -3.81 -5.90
C ILE A 154 11.68 -4.42 -6.49
N LYS A 155 12.35 -5.27 -5.71
CA LYS A 155 13.57 -5.96 -6.12
C LYS A 155 13.22 -7.17 -6.97
N LEU A 156 13.67 -7.17 -8.21
CA LEU A 156 13.48 -8.27 -9.16
C LEU A 156 14.64 -9.27 -9.12
N SER A 157 15.87 -8.76 -8.93
CA SER A 157 17.08 -9.53 -8.75
C SER A 157 18.12 -8.70 -7.97
N GLU A 158 19.31 -9.24 -7.74
CA GLU A 158 20.36 -8.51 -7.01
C GLU A 158 20.66 -7.12 -7.58
N ASN A 159 20.61 -6.98 -8.90
CA ASN A 159 20.99 -5.75 -9.60
C ASN A 159 19.80 -5.08 -10.34
N LYS A 160 18.57 -5.53 -10.12
CA LYS A 160 17.42 -5.03 -10.87
C LYS A 160 16.28 -4.65 -9.92
N ILE A 161 15.92 -3.39 -9.97
CA ILE A 161 14.82 -2.82 -9.19
C ILE A 161 13.76 -2.28 -10.16
N PHE A 162 12.52 -2.68 -9.95
CA PHE A 162 11.37 -2.05 -10.55
C PHE A 162 10.93 -0.89 -9.66
N LYS A 163 10.79 0.30 -10.24
CA LYS A 163 10.29 1.49 -9.57
C LYS A 163 8.89 1.79 -10.08
N ASN A 164 7.93 1.88 -9.16
CA ASN A 164 6.61 2.42 -9.43
C ASN A 164 6.52 3.83 -8.87
N ASP A 165 6.16 4.79 -9.71
CA ASP A 165 5.86 6.15 -9.27
C ASP A 165 4.50 6.18 -8.57
N GLY A 166 4.47 6.82 -7.38
CA GLY A 166 3.29 6.92 -6.54
C GLY A 166 2.42 8.11 -6.89
N GLU A 167 1.86 8.17 -8.10
CA GLU A 167 0.91 9.21 -8.48
C GLU A 167 -0.32 9.18 -7.58
N VAL A 168 -0.81 10.35 -7.17
CA VAL A 168 -2.04 10.45 -6.36
C VAL A 168 -3.21 9.84 -7.14
N ASN A 169 -4.12 9.19 -6.44
CA ASN A 169 -5.25 8.45 -7.02
C ASN A 169 -4.81 7.33 -7.98
N SER A 170 -3.65 6.74 -7.72
CA SER A 170 -3.15 5.57 -8.46
C SER A 170 -3.05 4.33 -7.59
N LEU A 171 -3.06 3.19 -8.24
CA LEU A 171 -3.02 1.87 -7.65
C LEU A 171 -1.90 1.04 -8.28
N LEU A 172 -1.11 0.37 -7.44
CA LEU A 172 -0.17 -0.66 -7.83
C LEU A 172 -0.63 -2.00 -7.27
N ILE A 173 -0.68 -3.04 -8.12
CA ILE A 173 -0.87 -4.43 -7.69
C ILE A 173 0.34 -5.26 -8.17
N PHE A 174 0.88 -6.09 -7.28
CA PHE A 174 2.05 -6.91 -7.55
C PHE A 174 2.09 -8.14 -6.64
N ASN A 175 3.03 -9.05 -6.88
CA ASN A 175 3.29 -10.17 -5.98
C ASN A 175 4.12 -9.70 -4.76
N PRO A 176 3.56 -9.66 -3.55
CA PRO A 176 4.24 -9.13 -2.36
C PRO A 176 5.32 -10.06 -1.79
N GLN A 177 5.48 -11.28 -2.33
CA GLN A 177 6.61 -12.15 -2.01
C GLN A 177 7.93 -11.59 -2.57
N LEU A 178 7.86 -10.70 -3.57
CA LEU A 178 9.03 -9.93 -3.99
C LEU A 178 9.43 -8.94 -2.91
N TYR A 179 10.74 -8.84 -2.65
CA TYR A 179 11.26 -7.83 -1.73
C TYR A 179 10.91 -6.44 -2.22
N HIS A 180 10.25 -5.68 -1.37
CA HIS A 180 9.78 -4.34 -1.71
C HIS A 180 9.89 -3.35 -0.56
N THR A 181 9.82 -2.08 -0.88
CA THR A 181 9.83 -0.99 0.11
C THR A 181 9.18 0.26 -0.45
N ALA A 182 8.62 1.07 0.43
CA ALA A 182 8.17 2.42 0.09
C ALA A 182 9.36 3.39 -0.01
N VAL A 183 9.29 4.34 -0.94
CA VAL A 183 10.15 5.53 -0.94
C VAL A 183 9.46 6.62 -0.14
N TYR A 184 10.11 7.11 0.90
CA TYR A 184 9.52 8.12 1.78
C TYR A 184 9.99 9.53 1.40
N PRO A 185 9.10 10.55 1.52
CA PRO A 185 9.47 11.94 1.37
C PRO A 185 10.43 12.39 2.47
N THR A 186 11.24 13.38 2.19
CA THR A 186 12.02 14.09 3.20
C THR A 186 11.12 15.02 4.00
N LEU A 187 11.61 15.53 5.14
CA LEU A 187 10.87 16.52 5.91
C LEU A 187 10.61 17.80 5.08
N GLU A 188 11.56 18.21 4.27
CA GLU A 188 11.43 19.35 3.37
C GLU A 188 10.35 19.11 2.31
N ASP A 189 10.32 17.93 1.70
CA ASP A 189 9.27 17.55 0.74
C ASP A 189 7.88 17.64 1.38
N ILE A 190 7.73 17.15 2.63
CA ILE A 190 6.47 17.17 3.36
C ILE A 190 6.05 18.62 3.69
N GLN A 191 6.97 19.45 4.20
CA GLN A 191 6.71 20.83 4.54
C GLN A 191 6.31 21.67 3.34
N ASN A 192 6.88 21.39 2.17
CA ASN A 192 6.60 22.14 0.95
C ASN A 192 5.36 21.62 0.19
N ASN A 193 5.08 20.32 0.24
CA ASN A 193 4.12 19.68 -0.67
C ASN A 193 3.07 18.81 0.06
N GLY A 194 3.10 18.75 1.38
CA GLY A 194 2.15 18.01 2.20
C GLY A 194 2.56 16.55 2.47
N GLU A 195 1.69 15.86 3.16
CA GLU A 195 1.92 14.49 3.66
C GLU A 195 1.78 13.41 2.57
N ARG A 196 2.37 12.23 2.86
CA ARG A 196 2.15 11.01 2.08
C ARG A 196 1.19 10.09 2.83
N ILE A 197 0.11 9.67 2.16
CA ILE A 197 -0.85 8.68 2.68
C ILE A 197 -1.01 7.57 1.67
N THR A 198 -0.82 6.32 2.12
CA THR A 198 -1.10 5.12 1.32
C THR A 198 -2.04 4.19 2.07
N ILE A 199 -2.90 3.52 1.30
CA ILE A 199 -3.76 2.43 1.77
C ILE A 199 -3.22 1.15 1.14
N VAL A 200 -2.91 0.17 1.97
CA VAL A 200 -2.27 -1.09 1.56
C VAL A 200 -3.19 -2.25 1.92
N LEU A 201 -3.28 -3.20 1.00
CA LEU A 201 -4.00 -4.45 1.22
C LEU A 201 -3.09 -5.60 0.79
N ASP A 202 -3.08 -6.64 1.60
CA ASP A 202 -2.51 -7.93 1.27
C ASP A 202 -3.61 -8.96 1.15
N CYS A 203 -3.54 -9.76 0.09
CA CYS A 203 -4.54 -10.80 -0.16
C CYS A 203 -3.88 -12.17 -0.20
N ILE A 204 -4.64 -13.15 0.28
CA ILE A 204 -4.33 -14.58 0.20
C ILE A 204 -5.26 -15.27 -0.79
N MET A 205 -4.83 -16.41 -1.28
CA MET A 205 -5.69 -17.37 -1.98
C MET A 205 -6.20 -18.40 -0.97
N GLU A 206 -7.52 -18.48 -0.84
CA GLU A 206 -8.14 -19.56 -0.08
C GLU A 206 -7.97 -20.87 -0.83
N GLU A 207 -7.63 -21.94 -0.12
CA GLU A 207 -7.60 -23.27 -0.71
C GLU A 207 -9.02 -23.63 -1.19
N SER A 208 -9.15 -24.07 -2.44
CA SER A 208 -10.41 -24.63 -2.89
C SER A 208 -10.70 -25.88 -2.05
N ASN A 209 -11.72 -25.84 -1.22
CA ASN A 209 -12.27 -27.03 -0.55
C ASN A 209 -12.83 -27.96 -1.63
N GLN A 210 -11.97 -28.69 -2.34
CA GLN A 210 -12.36 -29.90 -3.01
C GLN A 210 -12.61 -30.92 -1.89
N GLU A 211 -13.82 -30.91 -1.34
CA GLU A 211 -14.34 -32.01 -0.56
C GLU A 211 -14.13 -33.27 -1.41
N ASN A 212 -13.24 -34.13 -0.92
CA ASN A 212 -13.18 -35.52 -1.35
C ASN A 212 -14.54 -36.12 -1.07
N GLN A 213 -15.46 -36.03 -2.02
CA GLN A 213 -16.57 -36.98 -2.10
C GLN A 213 -15.94 -38.33 -2.49
N THR A 214 -15.41 -38.99 -1.50
CA THR A 214 -15.23 -40.45 -1.57
C THR A 214 -16.63 -41.03 -1.59
N GLU A 215 -17.11 -41.35 -2.78
CA GLU A 215 -18.25 -42.23 -2.97
C GLU A 215 -17.94 -43.55 -2.27
N ASP A 216 -18.69 -43.86 -1.23
CA ASP A 216 -18.83 -45.21 -0.68
C ASP A 216 -19.78 -46.08 -1.56
#